data_f0c7b1b2111bd8c4bd4b77bc28dfb04f
#
_entry.id   f0c7b1b2111bd8c4bd4b77bc28dfb04f
#
_cell.length_a   1.000
_cell.length_b   1.000
_cell.length_c   1.000
_cell.angle_alpha   90.00
_cell.angle_beta   90.00
_cell.angle_gamma   90.00
#
_symmetry.space_group_name_H-M   'P 1'
#
loop_
_entity.id
_entity.type
_entity.pdbx_description
1 polymer ?
#
loop_
_entity_poly.entity_id
_entity_poly.type
_entity_poly.pdbx_seq_one_letter_code
_entity_poly.pdbx_strand_id
1 'polypeptide(L)'
;MKTKFTLAAITMAIFSSSESMAQTNQSEKEQKFMPEIHGTIRGKYEYQTEEGEGRFEVRNARISITGKVVPMVSYKAEIDLSDEGKIKMLDAYTRVTPVDRLNFTIGQFRVPFTIDAHRSPHQQYFANRSFIAKQVGNVRDVGATLGYKFQGECPVVLEAGLFNGSGLTDQKDYWTKSVNFSAKAQLFLPKGFNVTLSTQKIKPSDHAVMMYDGGVYWHAKGWHVEAEYLFKHYGGNAFNDVHSFDSFINYDIAVKNKKSMVKKVSPLIRYDMMTDHSDGSSYDDNGKLTITDYKRHRLTGGMTISLATPFVSDIRINY
;
A
#
# COMPACT_ATOMS: atom_id res chain seq x y z
N MET A 1 8.09 -26.27 15.84
CA MET A 1 7.90 -25.06 15.00
C MET A 1 7.03 -25.48 13.82
N LYS A 2 5.73 -25.22 13.89
CA LYS A 2 4.78 -25.66 12.84
C LYS A 2 4.65 -24.54 11.81
N THR A 3 5.20 -24.79 10.63
CA THR A 3 5.05 -23.88 9.47
C THR A 3 3.62 -24.01 8.96
N LYS A 4 2.82 -22.98 9.18
CA LYS A 4 1.44 -22.96 8.66
C LYS A 4 1.47 -22.61 7.18
N PHE A 5 1.10 -23.53 6.33
CA PHE A 5 0.87 -23.29 4.92
C PHE A 5 -0.58 -22.87 4.71
N THR A 6 -0.79 -21.70 4.14
CA THR A 6 -2.13 -21.19 3.80
C THR A 6 -2.32 -21.30 2.30
N LEU A 7 -3.29 -22.09 1.88
CA LEU A 7 -3.61 -22.34 0.47
C LEU A 7 -4.70 -21.40 -0.05
N ALA A 8 -4.48 -20.95 -1.28
CA ALA A 8 -5.42 -20.33 -2.22
C ALA A 8 -6.38 -19.26 -1.67
N ALA A 9 -6.02 -18.02 -1.86
CA ALA A 9 -6.95 -16.91 -1.79
C ALA A 9 -7.50 -16.60 -3.19
N ILE A 10 -8.80 -16.78 -3.42
CA ILE A 10 -9.48 -16.27 -4.61
C ILE A 10 -9.97 -14.87 -4.28
N THR A 11 -9.35 -13.87 -4.90
CA THR A 11 -9.74 -12.47 -4.72
C THR A 11 -10.43 -11.96 -5.97
N MET A 12 -11.71 -11.65 -5.89
CA MET A 12 -12.45 -11.00 -6.95
C MET A 12 -12.45 -9.50 -6.69
N ALA A 13 -11.79 -8.73 -7.54
CA ALA A 13 -11.80 -7.27 -7.47
C ALA A 13 -12.71 -6.74 -8.57
N ILE A 14 -13.76 -6.07 -8.19
CA ILE A 14 -14.70 -5.43 -9.10
C ILE A 14 -14.63 -3.93 -8.84
N PHE A 15 -14.31 -3.14 -9.86
CA PHE A 15 -14.56 -1.70 -10.05
C PHE A 15 -13.47 -0.83 -10.60
N SER A 16 -13.78 0.15 -11.30
CA SER A 16 -14.36 1.45 -11.03
C SER A 16 -15.13 2.01 -12.21
N SER A 17 -16.27 2.59 -12.00
CA SER A 17 -16.91 3.46 -12.97
C SER A 17 -16.84 4.90 -12.47
N SER A 18 -16.29 5.77 -13.27
CA SER A 18 -16.72 7.16 -13.26
C SER A 18 -17.91 7.28 -14.20
N GLU A 19 -19.10 7.02 -13.72
CA GLU A 19 -20.29 7.52 -14.40
C GLU A 19 -20.67 8.85 -13.78
N SER A 20 -20.46 9.92 -14.56
CA SER A 20 -21.04 11.21 -14.26
C SER A 20 -22.56 11.09 -14.43
N MET A 21 -23.28 10.98 -13.34
CA MET A 21 -24.72 11.21 -13.33
C MET A 21 -24.97 12.71 -13.41
N ALA A 22 -25.77 13.09 -14.38
CA ALA A 22 -26.28 14.40 -14.72
C ALA A 22 -25.51 15.19 -15.78
N GLN A 23 -25.81 14.90 -17.03
CA GLN A 23 -25.71 15.88 -18.12
C GLN A 23 -26.77 16.99 -17.86
N THR A 24 -26.38 18.00 -17.13
CA THR A 24 -26.93 19.35 -17.29
C THR A 24 -25.83 20.16 -17.96
N ASN A 25 -26.23 21.09 -18.86
CA ASN A 25 -25.35 21.99 -19.61
C ASN A 25 -24.51 22.88 -18.66
N GLN A 26 -23.56 22.29 -17.94
CA GLN A 26 -22.58 22.98 -17.12
C GLN A 26 -21.40 23.37 -18.00
N SER A 27 -20.89 24.59 -17.82
CA SER A 27 -19.74 25.06 -18.57
C SER A 27 -18.52 24.16 -18.31
N GLU A 28 -17.61 24.01 -19.28
CA GLU A 28 -16.35 23.23 -19.12
C GLU A 28 -15.55 23.62 -17.87
N LYS A 29 -15.74 24.85 -17.35
CA LYS A 29 -15.13 25.31 -16.10
C LYS A 29 -15.71 24.63 -14.86
N GLU A 30 -17.02 24.36 -14.85
CA GLU A 30 -17.68 23.70 -13.71
C GLU A 30 -17.38 22.20 -13.67
N GLN A 31 -17.31 21.52 -14.80
CA GLN A 31 -16.90 20.11 -14.89
C GLN A 31 -15.53 19.87 -14.28
N LYS A 32 -14.60 20.81 -14.36
CA LYS A 32 -13.23 20.70 -13.84
C LYS A 32 -13.17 20.57 -12.30
N PHE A 33 -14.21 20.99 -11.60
CA PHE A 33 -14.29 20.98 -10.13
C PHE A 33 -15.28 19.94 -9.60
N MET A 34 -15.96 19.18 -10.46
CA MET A 34 -16.85 18.12 -10.01
C MET A 34 -16.03 17.03 -9.29
N PRO A 35 -16.52 16.54 -8.13
CA PRO A 35 -15.85 15.44 -7.44
C PRO A 35 -15.97 14.13 -8.24
N GLU A 36 -14.88 13.36 -8.24
CA GLU A 36 -14.84 12.01 -8.80
C GLU A 36 -15.02 11.00 -7.67
N ILE A 37 -15.88 10.01 -7.90
CA ILE A 37 -16.15 8.93 -6.96
C ILE A 37 -15.48 7.66 -7.48
N HIS A 38 -14.72 7.00 -6.63
CA HIS A 38 -14.06 5.74 -6.93
C HIS A 38 -14.46 4.68 -5.91
N GLY A 39 -14.57 3.43 -6.36
CA GLY A 39 -14.89 2.30 -5.49
C GLY A 39 -13.96 1.12 -5.71
N THR A 40 -13.73 0.32 -4.68
CA THR A 40 -13.00 -0.95 -4.76
C THR A 40 -13.63 -1.96 -3.82
N ILE A 41 -14.08 -3.10 -4.36
CA ILE A 41 -14.58 -4.22 -3.57
C ILE A 41 -13.64 -5.41 -3.79
N ARG A 42 -13.27 -6.09 -2.71
CA ARG A 42 -12.47 -7.32 -2.74
C ARG A 42 -13.10 -8.36 -1.82
N GLY A 43 -13.64 -9.42 -2.42
CA GLY A 43 -13.96 -10.66 -1.71
C GLY A 43 -12.74 -11.60 -1.74
N LYS A 44 -12.61 -12.43 -0.73
CA LYS A 44 -11.54 -13.42 -0.62
C LYS A 44 -12.09 -14.71 -0.01
N TYR A 45 -11.60 -15.83 -0.53
CA TYR A 45 -11.69 -17.13 0.12
C TYR A 45 -10.29 -17.62 0.45
N GLU A 46 -10.07 -18.08 1.67
CA GLU A 46 -8.82 -18.70 2.11
C GLU A 46 -9.12 -20.12 2.61
N TYR A 47 -8.24 -21.05 2.26
CA TYR A 47 -8.25 -22.40 2.79
C TYR A 47 -6.89 -22.73 3.41
N GLN A 48 -6.91 -23.22 4.62
CA GLN A 48 -5.75 -23.61 5.41
C GLN A 48 -5.61 -25.13 5.37
N THR A 49 -4.63 -25.61 4.61
CA THR A 49 -4.49 -27.05 4.32
C THR A 49 -4.13 -27.90 5.54
N GLU A 50 -3.38 -27.36 6.50
CA GLU A 50 -3.00 -28.08 7.70
C GLU A 50 -4.17 -28.32 8.65
N GLU A 51 -5.02 -27.33 8.82
CA GLU A 51 -6.19 -27.39 9.70
C GLU A 51 -7.43 -27.93 8.96
N GLY A 52 -7.42 -27.96 7.62
CA GLY A 52 -8.57 -28.35 6.82
C GLY A 52 -9.72 -27.37 6.85
N GLU A 53 -9.45 -26.10 7.18
CA GLU A 53 -10.46 -25.08 7.39
C GLU A 53 -10.44 -24.02 6.30
N GLY A 54 -11.61 -23.47 5.96
CA GLY A 54 -11.74 -22.41 4.98
C GLY A 54 -12.65 -21.28 5.47
N ARG A 55 -12.40 -20.05 4.96
CA ARG A 55 -13.25 -18.91 5.27
C ARG A 55 -13.45 -17.98 4.09
N PHE A 56 -14.62 -17.39 4.01
CA PHE A 56 -14.90 -16.23 3.17
C PHE A 56 -14.68 -14.94 3.95
N GLU A 57 -14.18 -13.93 3.26
CA GLU A 57 -13.90 -12.61 3.84
C GLU A 57 -14.21 -11.52 2.84
N VAL A 58 -14.87 -10.43 3.28
CA VAL A 58 -14.86 -9.15 2.56
C VAL A 58 -13.58 -8.42 2.98
N ARG A 59 -12.55 -8.53 2.15
CA ARG A 59 -11.23 -7.98 2.47
C ARG A 59 -11.17 -6.47 2.45
N ASN A 60 -11.88 -5.85 1.50
CA ASN A 60 -12.02 -4.39 1.40
C ASN A 60 -13.33 -4.04 0.71
N ALA A 61 -13.96 -2.96 1.17
CA ALA A 61 -15.08 -2.32 0.52
C ALA A 61 -14.88 -0.79 0.59
N ARG A 62 -14.07 -0.24 -0.31
CA ARG A 62 -13.63 1.16 -0.27
C ARG A 62 -14.44 2.05 -1.17
N ILE A 63 -14.73 3.25 -0.67
CA ILE A 63 -15.27 4.36 -1.43
C ILE A 63 -14.34 5.54 -1.19
N SER A 64 -13.97 6.26 -2.26
CA SER A 64 -13.22 7.50 -2.15
C SER A 64 -13.80 8.58 -3.04
N ILE A 65 -13.66 9.81 -2.59
CA ILE A 65 -14.05 11.02 -3.31
C ILE A 65 -12.76 11.85 -3.47
N THR A 66 -12.48 12.25 -4.70
CA THR A 66 -11.40 13.18 -5.02
C THR A 66 -11.95 14.39 -5.76
N GLY A 67 -11.34 15.54 -5.58
CA GLY A 67 -11.78 16.74 -6.27
C GLY A 67 -10.83 17.92 -6.09
N LYS A 68 -11.20 19.04 -6.71
CA LYS A 68 -10.50 20.32 -6.56
C LYS A 68 -11.44 21.36 -5.99
N VAL A 69 -10.95 22.18 -5.08
CA VAL A 69 -11.66 23.38 -4.58
C VAL A 69 -11.32 24.57 -5.46
N VAL A 70 -10.05 24.69 -5.83
CA VAL A 70 -9.50 25.65 -6.80
C VAL A 70 -8.41 24.93 -7.60
N PRO A 71 -7.91 25.47 -8.71
CA PRO A 71 -6.93 24.78 -9.57
C PRO A 71 -5.71 24.23 -8.83
N MET A 72 -5.22 24.92 -7.79
CA MET A 72 -4.06 24.54 -7.01
C MET A 72 -4.38 23.73 -5.74
N VAL A 73 -5.66 23.59 -5.35
CA VAL A 73 -6.06 22.91 -4.12
C VAL A 73 -6.95 21.73 -4.45
N SER A 74 -6.47 20.52 -4.16
CA SER A 74 -7.20 19.27 -4.29
C SER A 74 -7.44 18.64 -2.92
N TYR A 75 -8.42 17.75 -2.86
CA TYR A 75 -8.75 16.98 -1.66
C TYR A 75 -9.03 15.53 -1.99
N LYS A 76 -8.89 14.67 -0.99
CA LYS A 76 -9.34 13.28 -1.03
C LYS A 76 -9.94 12.89 0.31
N ALA A 77 -11.05 12.15 0.26
CA ALA A 77 -11.58 11.37 1.36
C ALA A 77 -11.75 9.92 0.93
N GLU A 78 -11.32 8.96 1.74
CA GLU A 78 -11.45 7.52 1.48
C GLU A 78 -11.86 6.79 2.76
N ILE A 79 -12.91 5.99 2.67
CA ILE A 79 -13.39 5.12 3.74
C ILE A 79 -13.37 3.67 3.28
N ASP A 80 -12.95 2.75 4.15
CA ASP A 80 -13.12 1.32 3.99
C ASP A 80 -14.30 0.89 4.85
N LEU A 81 -15.39 0.48 4.22
CA LEU A 81 -16.62 0.00 4.87
C LEU A 81 -16.46 -1.42 5.43
N SER A 82 -15.42 -2.14 5.00
CA SER A 82 -15.08 -3.45 5.52
C SER A 82 -13.57 -3.70 5.39
N ASP A 83 -12.81 -3.31 6.41
CA ASP A 83 -11.44 -3.75 6.60
C ASP A 83 -11.44 -4.87 7.65
N GLU A 84 -11.58 -6.10 7.19
CA GLU A 84 -11.77 -7.28 8.04
C GLU A 84 -12.99 -7.16 8.98
N GLY A 85 -14.09 -6.61 8.46
CA GLY A 85 -15.34 -6.41 9.19
C GLY A 85 -15.44 -5.10 9.99
N LYS A 86 -14.43 -4.20 9.90
CA LYS A 86 -14.44 -2.91 10.59
C LYS A 86 -14.48 -1.74 9.60
N ILE A 87 -15.21 -0.71 9.96
CA ILE A 87 -15.23 0.56 9.19
C ILE A 87 -14.03 1.40 9.62
N LYS A 88 -13.26 1.88 8.64
CA LYS A 88 -12.09 2.74 8.88
C LYS A 88 -12.05 3.93 7.93
N MET A 89 -11.85 5.13 8.46
CA MET A 89 -11.44 6.29 7.67
C MET A 89 -9.98 6.08 7.26
N LEU A 90 -9.70 6.06 5.98
CA LEU A 90 -8.37 5.79 5.45
C LEU A 90 -7.63 7.07 5.09
N ASP A 91 -8.16 7.83 4.14
CA ASP A 91 -7.55 9.08 3.69
C ASP A 91 -8.52 10.24 3.94
N ALA A 92 -8.03 11.35 4.48
CA ALA A 92 -8.74 12.61 4.64
C ALA A 92 -7.71 13.73 4.59
N TYR A 93 -7.43 14.27 3.42
CA TYR A 93 -6.38 15.26 3.25
C TYR A 93 -6.70 16.33 2.21
N THR A 94 -6.01 17.45 2.37
CA THR A 94 -5.93 18.52 1.37
C THR A 94 -4.51 18.59 0.83
N ARG A 95 -4.40 18.81 -0.48
CA ARG A 95 -3.12 19.00 -1.16
C ARG A 95 -3.11 20.31 -1.90
N VAL A 96 -2.09 21.11 -1.65
CA VAL A 96 -1.85 22.37 -2.33
C VAL A 96 -0.67 22.20 -3.29
N THR A 97 -0.86 22.59 -4.55
CA THR A 97 0.17 22.56 -5.61
C THR A 97 0.39 24.01 -6.09
N PRO A 98 1.19 24.81 -5.37
CA PRO A 98 1.33 26.23 -5.64
C PRO A 98 2.04 26.52 -6.96
N VAL A 99 2.95 25.65 -7.34
CA VAL A 99 3.64 25.64 -8.65
C VAL A 99 3.70 24.19 -9.14
N ASP A 100 3.82 24.02 -10.45
CA ASP A 100 4.01 22.69 -11.03
C ASP A 100 5.12 21.93 -10.31
N ARG A 101 4.88 20.64 -10.02
CA ARG A 101 5.84 19.71 -9.42
C ARG A 101 6.07 19.85 -7.92
N LEU A 102 5.67 20.95 -7.28
CA LEU A 102 5.72 21.12 -5.83
C LEU A 102 4.34 20.87 -5.24
N ASN A 103 4.25 19.98 -4.26
CA ASN A 103 3.00 19.74 -3.54
C ASN A 103 3.25 19.74 -2.03
N PHE A 104 2.28 20.31 -1.32
CA PHE A 104 2.18 20.26 0.12
C PHE A 104 0.86 19.55 0.46
N THR A 105 0.94 18.49 1.26
CA THR A 105 -0.23 17.70 1.67
C THR A 105 -0.36 17.74 3.18
N ILE A 106 -1.58 17.95 3.70
CA ILE A 106 -1.87 17.94 5.13
C ILE A 106 -3.15 17.13 5.38
N GLY A 107 -3.17 16.37 6.44
CA GLY A 107 -4.29 15.54 6.86
C GLY A 107 -3.87 14.11 7.16
N GLN A 108 -4.79 13.15 6.99
CA GLN A 108 -4.57 11.73 7.14
C GLN A 108 -4.37 11.10 5.76
N PHE A 109 -3.23 10.45 5.53
CA PHE A 109 -2.91 9.84 4.23
C PHE A 109 -1.82 8.78 4.39
N ARG A 110 -1.49 8.11 3.27
CA ARG A 110 -0.40 7.14 3.25
C ARG A 110 0.93 7.80 3.48
N VAL A 111 1.66 7.28 4.46
CA VAL A 111 3.03 7.72 4.76
C VAL A 111 3.94 7.38 3.56
N PRO A 112 4.81 8.29 3.09
CA PRO A 112 5.71 8.03 1.97
C PRO A 112 6.84 7.08 2.39
N PHE A 113 6.54 5.78 2.45
CA PHE A 113 7.44 4.73 2.89
C PHE A 113 7.14 3.42 2.16
N THR A 114 8.16 2.65 1.80
CA THR A 114 8.15 1.36 1.09
C THR A 114 7.47 1.38 -0.30
N ILE A 115 7.53 0.26 -1.00
CA ILE A 115 6.82 0.04 -2.27
C ILE A 115 5.52 -0.72 -2.02
N ASP A 116 5.58 -1.95 -1.47
CA ASP A 116 4.40 -2.81 -1.33
C ASP A 116 3.36 -2.27 -0.36
N ALA A 117 3.76 -1.72 0.79
CA ALA A 117 2.81 -1.13 1.74
C ALA A 117 2.10 0.10 1.16
N HIS A 118 2.75 0.83 0.26
CA HIS A 118 2.20 2.02 -0.38
C HIS A 118 1.20 1.72 -1.51
N ARG A 119 1.16 0.48 -2.04
CA ARG A 119 0.21 0.08 -3.09
C ARG A 119 -1.23 0.08 -2.61
N SER A 120 -2.12 0.58 -3.45
CA SER A 120 -3.56 0.45 -3.25
C SER A 120 -4.02 -0.98 -3.54
N PRO A 121 -5.18 -1.44 -3.01
CA PRO A 121 -5.66 -2.80 -3.21
C PRO A 121 -5.77 -3.24 -4.68
N HIS A 122 -6.17 -2.33 -5.56
CA HIS A 122 -6.27 -2.59 -7.01
C HIS A 122 -4.90 -2.68 -7.71
N GLN A 123 -3.83 -2.17 -7.08
CA GLN A 123 -2.46 -2.21 -7.61
C GLN A 123 -1.65 -3.39 -7.08
N GLN A 124 -2.20 -4.19 -6.16
CA GLN A 124 -1.52 -5.34 -5.62
C GLN A 124 -1.46 -6.49 -6.64
N TYR A 125 -0.32 -7.12 -6.75
CA TYR A 125 -0.13 -8.30 -7.59
C TYR A 125 -0.69 -9.56 -6.94
N PHE A 126 -0.49 -9.73 -5.64
CA PHE A 126 -0.89 -10.90 -4.86
C PHE A 126 -2.17 -10.65 -4.06
N ALA A 127 -2.85 -11.74 -3.68
CA ALA A 127 -4.01 -11.68 -2.80
C ALA A 127 -3.65 -11.14 -1.41
N ASN A 128 -2.48 -11.49 -0.90
CA ASN A 128 -1.95 -11.03 0.37
C ASN A 128 -0.69 -10.16 0.17
N ARG A 129 -0.48 -9.19 1.04
CA ARG A 129 0.72 -8.35 1.05
C ARG A 129 1.98 -9.14 1.43
N SER A 130 3.15 -8.58 1.12
CA SER A 130 4.45 -9.06 1.61
C SER A 130 4.58 -8.93 3.12
N PHE A 131 5.60 -9.56 3.69
CA PHE A 131 5.93 -9.36 5.09
C PHE A 131 6.47 -7.96 5.37
N ILE A 132 7.13 -7.30 4.41
CA ILE A 132 7.54 -5.90 4.52
C ILE A 132 6.33 -5.03 4.91
N ALA A 133 5.21 -5.18 4.20
CA ALA A 133 4.01 -4.40 4.48
C ALA A 133 3.37 -4.68 5.84
N LYS A 134 3.72 -5.78 6.50
CA LYS A 134 3.31 -6.10 7.87
C LYS A 134 4.24 -5.51 8.92
N GLN A 135 5.51 -5.28 8.56
CA GLN A 135 6.53 -4.77 9.47
C GLN A 135 6.67 -3.25 9.48
N VAL A 136 6.17 -2.59 8.46
CA VAL A 136 6.09 -1.13 8.49
C VAL A 136 5.19 -0.71 9.64
N GLY A 137 5.55 0.36 10.31
CA GLY A 137 4.75 0.91 11.39
C GLY A 137 3.37 1.32 10.91
N ASN A 138 3.15 2.61 10.75
CA ASN A 138 1.87 3.12 10.27
C ASN A 138 1.90 3.28 8.76
N VAL A 139 1.10 2.49 8.03
CA VAL A 139 0.91 2.65 6.57
C VAL A 139 0.22 3.99 6.27
N ARG A 140 -0.63 4.45 7.18
CA ARG A 140 -1.29 5.77 7.17
C ARG A 140 -1.12 6.45 8.51
N ASP A 141 -1.02 7.77 8.46
CA ASP A 141 -0.89 8.59 9.65
C ASP A 141 -1.42 10.00 9.36
N VAL A 142 -1.58 10.79 10.40
CA VAL A 142 -1.92 12.21 10.33
C VAL A 142 -0.64 13.02 10.35
N GLY A 143 -0.50 13.91 9.37
CA GLY A 143 0.71 14.71 9.26
C GLY A 143 0.69 15.64 8.06
N ALA A 144 1.87 16.12 7.71
CA ALA A 144 2.08 16.97 6.55
C ALA A 144 3.33 16.52 5.78
N THR A 145 3.23 16.55 4.44
CA THR A 145 4.37 16.26 3.54
C THR A 145 4.60 17.37 2.55
N LEU A 146 5.85 17.50 2.16
CA LEU A 146 6.30 18.26 1.02
C LEU A 146 6.84 17.29 -0.03
N GLY A 147 6.35 17.40 -1.25
CA GLY A 147 6.77 16.59 -2.38
C GLY A 147 7.26 17.45 -3.54
N TYR A 148 8.31 17.00 -4.21
CA TYR A 148 8.82 17.65 -5.42
C TYR A 148 9.17 16.63 -6.50
N LYS A 149 8.78 16.93 -7.75
CA LYS A 149 9.07 16.10 -8.91
C LYS A 149 10.07 16.78 -9.83
N PHE A 150 11.29 16.29 -9.84
CA PHE A 150 12.29 16.67 -10.84
C PHE A 150 11.96 16.00 -12.18
N GLN A 151 12.02 16.77 -13.25
CA GLN A 151 11.87 16.26 -14.61
C GLN A 151 13.25 16.12 -15.27
N GLY A 152 13.34 15.29 -16.30
CA GLY A 152 14.56 15.02 -17.04
C GLY A 152 14.49 13.63 -17.67
N GLU A 153 15.58 13.17 -18.22
CA GLU A 153 15.69 11.79 -18.75
C GLU A 153 15.49 10.73 -17.66
N CYS A 154 15.90 11.06 -16.43
CA CYS A 154 15.69 10.23 -15.24
C CYS A 154 14.89 11.05 -14.20
N PRO A 155 13.55 11.09 -14.29
CA PRO A 155 12.74 11.80 -13.32
C PRO A 155 12.96 11.29 -11.90
N VAL A 156 13.00 12.22 -10.93
CA VAL A 156 13.09 11.90 -9.50
C VAL A 156 11.89 12.49 -8.77
N VAL A 157 11.25 11.70 -7.93
CA VAL A 157 10.21 12.17 -7.00
C VAL A 157 10.76 12.08 -5.59
N LEU A 158 10.80 13.21 -4.90
CA LEU A 158 11.12 13.27 -3.48
C LEU A 158 9.88 13.65 -2.70
N GLU A 159 9.63 12.96 -1.61
CA GLU A 159 8.56 13.28 -0.67
C GLU A 159 9.08 13.07 0.75
N ALA A 160 8.85 14.07 1.62
CA ALA A 160 9.22 13.99 3.02
C ALA A 160 8.17 14.69 3.88
N GLY A 161 7.98 14.23 5.12
CA GLY A 161 6.99 14.82 6.00
C GLY A 161 7.15 14.44 7.47
N LEU A 162 6.37 15.17 8.27
CA LEU A 162 6.24 14.97 9.70
C LEU A 162 4.86 14.40 10.01
N PHE A 163 4.79 13.50 10.98
CA PHE A 163 3.59 12.75 11.32
C PHE A 163 3.40 12.66 12.83
N ASN A 164 2.17 12.41 13.26
CA ASN A 164 1.89 12.18 14.67
C ASN A 164 2.54 10.88 15.19
N GLY A 165 2.61 9.83 14.36
CA GLY A 165 3.02 8.48 14.77
C GLY A 165 1.87 7.67 15.38
N SER A 166 0.64 8.19 15.35
CA SER A 166 -0.56 7.55 15.91
C SER A 166 -1.21 6.53 14.99
N GLY A 167 -0.86 6.55 13.70
CA GLY A 167 -1.55 5.77 12.68
C GLY A 167 -3.00 6.19 12.50
N LEU A 168 -3.90 5.22 12.41
CA LEU A 168 -5.36 5.42 12.29
C LEU A 168 -6.09 5.35 13.65
N THR A 169 -5.39 5.57 14.76
CA THR A 169 -5.96 5.53 16.10
C THR A 169 -6.64 6.85 16.48
N ASP A 170 -7.17 6.92 17.69
CA ASP A 170 -7.80 8.14 18.23
C ASP A 170 -6.81 9.31 18.17
N GLN A 171 -7.21 10.39 17.49
CA GLN A 171 -6.35 11.55 17.22
C GLN A 171 -6.64 12.70 18.15
N LYS A 172 -7.82 12.74 18.78
CA LYS A 172 -8.31 13.89 19.55
C LYS A 172 -7.38 14.28 20.70
N ASP A 173 -6.92 13.27 21.45
CA ASP A 173 -6.10 13.47 22.62
C ASP A 173 -4.68 12.92 22.46
N TYR A 174 -4.27 12.66 21.19
CA TYR A 174 -2.94 12.15 20.88
C TYR A 174 -1.92 13.29 20.83
N TRP A 175 -1.19 13.46 21.91
CA TRP A 175 -0.08 14.41 22.02
C TRP A 175 1.24 13.66 22.05
N THR A 176 2.20 14.07 21.25
CA THR A 176 3.53 13.46 21.20
C THR A 176 4.63 14.49 21.34
N LYS A 177 5.68 14.12 22.10
CA LYS A 177 6.94 14.86 22.15
C LYS A 177 7.96 14.32 21.13
N SER A 178 7.63 13.22 20.45
CA SER A 178 8.49 12.59 19.45
C SER A 178 8.32 13.28 18.11
N VAL A 179 9.42 13.58 17.46
CA VAL A 179 9.42 13.94 16.04
C VAL A 179 9.39 12.65 15.24
N ASN A 180 8.22 12.32 14.67
CA ASN A 180 8.04 11.21 13.76
C ASN A 180 8.10 11.75 12.34
N PHE A 181 8.83 11.07 11.46
CA PHE A 181 9.02 11.53 10.09
C PHE A 181 9.08 10.37 9.12
N SER A 182 8.86 10.66 7.86
CA SER A 182 9.13 9.76 6.75
C SER A 182 9.67 10.54 5.56
N ALA A 183 10.54 9.90 4.79
CA ALA A 183 11.05 10.42 3.53
C ALA A 183 11.18 9.29 2.51
N LYS A 184 10.87 9.60 1.25
CA LYS A 184 10.92 8.67 0.13
C LYS A 184 11.47 9.35 -1.11
N ALA A 185 12.42 8.69 -1.76
CA ALA A 185 12.97 9.08 -3.05
C ALA A 185 12.67 7.97 -4.08
N GLN A 186 12.12 8.34 -5.24
CA GLN A 186 11.89 7.42 -6.35
C GLN A 186 12.62 7.97 -7.60
N LEU A 187 13.45 7.12 -8.18
CA LEU A 187 14.19 7.41 -9.40
C LEU A 187 13.65 6.55 -10.54
N PHE A 188 13.14 7.20 -11.58
CA PHE A 188 12.60 6.54 -12.77
C PHE A 188 13.68 6.52 -13.86
N LEU A 189 14.26 5.36 -14.08
CA LEU A 189 15.31 5.15 -15.06
C LEU A 189 14.73 4.73 -16.42
N PRO A 190 15.49 4.94 -17.53
CA PRO A 190 15.08 4.46 -18.84
C PRO A 190 14.79 2.97 -18.88
N LYS A 191 14.05 2.54 -19.89
CA LYS A 191 13.69 1.12 -20.14
C LYS A 191 12.84 0.46 -19.04
N GLY A 192 12.17 1.26 -18.20
CA GLY A 192 11.21 0.76 -17.21
C GLY A 192 11.79 0.36 -15.86
N PHE A 193 13.03 0.75 -15.55
CA PHE A 193 13.60 0.57 -14.21
C PHE A 193 13.15 1.67 -13.26
N ASN A 194 12.92 1.30 -12.01
CA ASN A 194 12.65 2.22 -10.92
C ASN A 194 13.46 1.80 -9.69
N VAL A 195 14.01 2.79 -9.00
CA VAL A 195 14.70 2.61 -7.73
C VAL A 195 13.99 3.45 -6.68
N THR A 196 13.68 2.87 -5.54
CA THR A 196 13.04 3.55 -4.41
C THR A 196 13.92 3.39 -3.19
N LEU A 197 14.13 4.49 -2.48
CA LEU A 197 14.76 4.53 -1.16
C LEU A 197 13.83 5.28 -0.22
N SER A 198 13.63 4.75 0.97
CA SER A 198 12.76 5.39 1.94
C SER A 198 13.22 5.16 3.38
N THR A 199 12.82 6.06 4.27
CA THR A 199 13.09 5.96 5.70
C THR A 199 11.89 6.46 6.48
N GLN A 200 11.64 5.85 7.64
CA GLN A 200 10.59 6.26 8.57
C GLN A 200 11.08 6.12 10.00
N LYS A 201 10.78 7.11 10.82
CA LYS A 201 10.90 7.07 12.28
C LYS A 201 9.52 7.15 12.89
N ILE A 202 9.21 6.23 13.79
CA ILE A 202 8.03 6.27 14.66
C ILE A 202 8.46 6.06 16.11
N LYS A 203 7.60 6.40 17.04
CA LYS A 203 7.76 6.08 18.46
C LYS A 203 6.43 5.55 19.00
N PRO A 204 6.15 4.24 18.83
CA PRO A 204 4.87 3.64 19.24
C PRO A 204 4.63 3.69 20.76
N SER A 205 5.69 3.61 21.57
CA SER A 205 5.67 3.70 23.02
C SER A 205 6.98 4.34 23.52
N ASP A 206 7.74 3.66 24.37
CA ASP A 206 8.94 4.22 25.00
C ASP A 206 10.16 4.28 24.07
N HIS A 207 10.24 3.37 23.10
CA HIS A 207 11.37 3.24 22.21
C HIS A 207 11.07 3.79 20.82
N ALA A 208 12.02 4.57 20.28
CA ALA A 208 11.95 4.99 18.88
C ALA A 208 12.28 3.80 17.97
N VAL A 209 11.59 3.71 16.84
CA VAL A 209 11.83 2.71 15.82
C VAL A 209 12.22 3.42 14.54
N MET A 210 13.44 3.13 14.06
CA MET A 210 13.96 3.62 12.77
C MET A 210 13.85 2.51 11.74
N MET A 211 13.34 2.86 10.57
CA MET A 211 13.18 1.94 9.45
C MET A 211 13.82 2.53 8.21
N TYR A 212 14.50 1.69 7.46
CA TYR A 212 15.12 2.00 6.18
C TYR A 212 14.67 0.96 5.17
N ASP A 213 14.30 1.43 4.00
CA ASP A 213 13.78 0.58 2.95
C ASP A 213 14.42 0.94 1.62
N GLY A 214 14.75 -0.07 0.86
CA GLY A 214 15.27 0.05 -0.48
C GLY A 214 14.66 -0.99 -1.41
N GLY A 215 14.16 -0.53 -2.55
CA GLY A 215 13.56 -1.42 -3.52
C GLY A 215 13.83 -1.02 -4.96
N VAL A 216 13.79 -2.00 -5.82
CA VAL A 216 13.95 -1.82 -7.26
C VAL A 216 12.85 -2.59 -7.98
N TYR A 217 12.35 -2.04 -9.07
CA TYR A 217 11.53 -2.82 -9.98
C TYR A 217 11.85 -2.51 -11.44
N TRP A 218 11.59 -3.48 -12.27
CA TRP A 218 11.63 -3.35 -13.71
C TRP A 218 10.27 -3.75 -14.31
N HIS A 219 9.73 -2.85 -15.14
CA HIS A 219 8.46 -3.09 -15.82
C HIS A 219 8.60 -2.79 -17.30
N ALA A 220 8.63 -3.82 -18.14
CA ALA A 220 8.68 -3.69 -19.58
C ALA A 220 8.18 -4.96 -20.29
N LYS A 221 7.58 -4.81 -21.48
CA LYS A 221 7.18 -5.91 -22.37
C LYS A 221 6.34 -7.00 -21.69
N GLY A 222 5.46 -6.60 -20.75
CA GLY A 222 4.61 -7.51 -19.99
C GLY A 222 5.28 -8.11 -18.73
N TRP A 223 6.57 -7.94 -18.54
CA TRP A 223 7.26 -8.35 -17.33
C TRP A 223 7.18 -7.29 -16.24
N HIS A 224 7.01 -7.74 -15.03
CA HIS A 224 7.27 -6.95 -13.81
C HIS A 224 8.13 -7.80 -12.87
N VAL A 225 9.32 -7.32 -12.58
CA VAL A 225 10.25 -7.93 -11.62
C VAL A 225 10.52 -6.92 -10.53
N GLU A 226 10.41 -7.31 -9.29
CA GLU A 226 10.57 -6.43 -8.14
C GLU A 226 11.33 -7.10 -7.02
N ALA A 227 12.14 -6.33 -6.31
CA ALA A 227 12.78 -6.72 -5.06
C ALA A 227 12.78 -5.53 -4.11
N GLU A 228 12.46 -5.77 -2.84
CA GLU A 228 12.36 -4.79 -1.76
C GLU A 228 12.99 -5.35 -0.50
N TYR A 229 13.72 -4.52 0.25
CA TYR A 229 14.36 -4.89 1.50
C TYR A 229 14.11 -3.82 2.55
N LEU A 230 13.67 -4.26 3.72
CA LEU A 230 13.42 -3.42 4.89
C LEU A 230 14.37 -3.80 6.04
N PHE A 231 15.02 -2.80 6.60
CA PHE A 231 15.76 -2.87 7.86
C PHE A 231 15.05 -2.03 8.93
N LYS A 232 14.88 -2.59 10.14
CA LYS A 232 14.21 -1.93 11.26
C LYS A 232 15.07 -2.07 12.52
N HIS A 233 15.33 -0.93 13.16
CA HIS A 233 16.14 -0.80 14.36
C HIS A 233 15.34 -0.16 15.49
N TYR A 234 15.50 -0.71 16.72
CA TYR A 234 14.83 -0.20 17.92
C TYR A 234 15.81 0.60 18.78
N GLY A 235 15.45 1.82 19.13
CA GLY A 235 16.28 2.72 19.93
C GLY A 235 16.63 2.12 21.30
N GLY A 236 17.87 2.35 21.72
CA GLY A 236 18.40 1.78 22.97
C GLY A 236 18.62 0.27 22.94
N ASN A 237 18.68 -0.35 21.77
CA ASN A 237 18.76 -1.80 21.59
C ASN A 237 17.66 -2.57 22.35
N ALA A 238 16.45 -1.97 22.41
CA ALA A 238 15.30 -2.52 23.13
C ALA A 238 14.79 -3.84 22.52
N PHE A 239 15.13 -4.10 21.25
CA PHE A 239 14.84 -5.34 20.54
C PHE A 239 15.93 -5.59 19.49
N ASN A 240 16.04 -6.83 19.00
CA ASN A 240 16.95 -7.18 17.91
C ASN A 240 16.55 -6.46 16.61
N ASP A 241 17.54 -6.19 15.77
CA ASP A 241 17.32 -5.64 14.45
C ASP A 241 16.46 -6.60 13.61
N VAL A 242 15.54 -6.02 12.83
CA VAL A 242 14.60 -6.77 12.00
C VAL A 242 14.93 -6.59 10.54
N HIS A 243 14.99 -7.69 9.83
CA HIS A 243 15.22 -7.75 8.40
C HIS A 243 14.01 -8.36 7.70
N SER A 244 13.56 -7.74 6.63
CA SER A 244 12.53 -8.30 5.76
C SER A 244 12.90 -8.12 4.31
N PHE A 245 12.61 -9.13 3.50
CA PHE A 245 12.87 -9.13 2.07
C PHE A 245 11.66 -9.64 1.32
N ASP A 246 11.35 -9.00 0.20
CA ASP A 246 10.32 -9.40 -0.76
C ASP A 246 10.92 -9.37 -2.17
N SER A 247 10.63 -10.39 -2.96
CA SER A 247 10.98 -10.39 -4.39
C SER A 247 9.96 -11.18 -5.18
N PHE A 248 9.52 -10.64 -6.32
CA PHE A 248 8.57 -11.35 -7.17
C PHE A 248 8.76 -11.06 -8.65
N ILE A 249 8.20 -11.96 -9.44
CA ILE A 249 8.13 -11.89 -10.89
C ILE A 249 6.67 -12.07 -11.30
N ASN A 250 6.19 -11.23 -12.19
CA ASN A 250 4.89 -11.33 -12.86
C ASN A 250 5.09 -11.17 -14.36
N TYR A 251 4.35 -11.97 -15.16
CA TYR A 251 4.35 -11.84 -16.60
C TYR A 251 2.95 -11.75 -17.19
N ASP A 252 2.66 -10.69 -17.90
CA ASP A 252 1.36 -10.40 -18.51
C ASP A 252 1.21 -11.04 -19.88
N ILE A 253 0.32 -12.03 -20.01
CA ILE A 253 -0.01 -12.72 -21.24
C ILE A 253 -1.35 -12.20 -21.75
N ALA A 254 -1.34 -11.36 -22.78
CA ALA A 254 -2.57 -10.85 -23.37
C ALA A 254 -3.33 -11.93 -24.16
N VAL A 255 -4.63 -12.02 -23.96
CA VAL A 255 -5.52 -12.91 -24.73
C VAL A 255 -5.95 -12.18 -26.00
N LYS A 256 -5.52 -12.72 -27.15
CA LYS A 256 -5.75 -12.11 -28.47
C LYS A 256 -7.20 -12.18 -28.97
N ASN A 257 -8.00 -13.11 -28.43
CA ASN A 257 -9.39 -13.27 -28.84
C ASN A 257 -10.26 -12.14 -28.26
N LYS A 258 -10.68 -11.20 -29.11
CA LYS A 258 -11.51 -10.06 -28.72
C LYS A 258 -12.91 -10.42 -28.19
N LYS A 259 -13.39 -11.64 -28.43
CA LYS A 259 -14.67 -12.16 -27.91
C LYS A 259 -14.51 -12.87 -26.57
N SER A 260 -13.29 -13.03 -26.08
CA SER A 260 -13.02 -13.66 -24.79
C SER A 260 -13.43 -12.75 -23.65
N MET A 261 -14.04 -13.30 -22.60
CA MET A 261 -14.28 -12.62 -21.35
C MET A 261 -12.97 -12.36 -20.57
N VAL A 262 -11.89 -13.11 -20.91
CA VAL A 262 -10.57 -12.93 -20.33
C VAL A 262 -9.74 -12.03 -21.24
N LYS A 263 -9.23 -10.94 -20.69
CA LYS A 263 -8.36 -9.98 -21.37
C LYS A 263 -6.89 -10.38 -21.25
N LYS A 264 -6.50 -10.87 -20.08
CA LYS A 264 -5.10 -11.12 -19.73
C LYS A 264 -5.00 -12.20 -18.65
N VAL A 265 -3.96 -13.01 -18.73
CA VAL A 265 -3.56 -13.96 -17.66
C VAL A 265 -2.13 -13.62 -17.26
N SER A 266 -1.89 -13.50 -15.96
CA SER A 266 -0.59 -13.09 -15.43
C SER A 266 -0.11 -14.10 -14.38
N PRO A 267 0.69 -15.10 -14.77
CA PRO A 267 1.39 -15.95 -13.81
C PRO A 267 2.38 -15.12 -12.99
N LEU A 268 2.54 -15.49 -11.73
CA LEU A 268 3.40 -14.77 -10.78
C LEU A 268 3.94 -15.71 -9.71
N ILE A 269 5.13 -15.35 -9.21
CA ILE A 269 5.79 -16.04 -8.11
C ILE A 269 6.48 -15.02 -7.22
N ARG A 270 6.40 -15.21 -5.89
CA ARG A 270 7.02 -14.37 -4.88
C ARG A 270 7.74 -15.21 -3.84
N TYR A 271 8.91 -14.76 -3.44
CA TYR A 271 9.56 -15.17 -2.22
C TYR A 271 9.63 -13.97 -1.27
N ASP A 272 9.16 -14.15 -0.04
CA ASP A 272 9.31 -13.16 1.02
C ASP A 272 9.74 -13.80 2.34
N MET A 273 10.50 -13.05 3.13
CA MET A 273 11.01 -13.48 4.44
C MET A 273 10.99 -12.34 5.43
N MET A 274 10.95 -12.69 6.70
CA MET A 274 11.12 -11.77 7.81
C MET A 274 11.81 -12.47 8.99
N THR A 275 12.58 -11.69 9.77
CA THR A 275 13.10 -12.11 11.07
C THR A 275 12.04 -11.87 12.16
N ASP A 276 12.33 -12.28 13.41
CA ASP A 276 11.44 -11.98 14.54
C ASP A 276 11.21 -10.48 14.65
N HIS A 277 9.95 -10.11 14.86
CA HIS A 277 9.46 -8.73 14.81
C HIS A 277 8.75 -8.35 16.10
N SER A 278 8.97 -7.11 16.56
CA SER A 278 8.17 -6.45 17.59
C SER A 278 7.41 -5.26 16.99
N ASP A 279 6.19 -5.01 17.47
CA ASP A 279 5.43 -3.82 17.13
C ASP A 279 5.96 -2.53 17.78
N GLY A 280 6.90 -2.69 18.75
CA GLY A 280 7.51 -1.59 19.50
C GLY A 280 6.63 -1.04 20.63
N SER A 281 5.50 -1.70 20.93
CA SER A 281 4.54 -1.29 21.96
C SER A 281 4.13 -2.40 22.92
N SER A 282 4.41 -3.66 22.59
CA SER A 282 4.09 -4.83 23.41
C SER A 282 5.29 -5.23 24.27
N TYR A 283 5.08 -5.27 25.60
CA TYR A 283 6.11 -5.58 26.58
C TYR A 283 5.77 -6.83 27.39
N ASP A 284 6.79 -7.55 27.84
CA ASP A 284 6.66 -8.63 28.82
C ASP A 284 6.58 -8.07 30.26
N ASP A 285 6.39 -8.96 31.22
CA ASP A 285 6.32 -8.60 32.66
C ASP A 285 7.60 -7.96 33.20
N ASN A 286 8.73 -8.09 32.50
CA ASN A 286 10.02 -7.50 32.82
C ASN A 286 10.27 -6.16 32.10
N GLY A 287 9.30 -5.65 31.33
CA GLY A 287 9.42 -4.41 30.60
C GLY A 287 10.28 -4.50 29.33
N LYS A 288 10.49 -5.70 28.78
CA LYS A 288 11.19 -5.90 27.51
C LYS A 288 10.21 -6.06 26.37
N LEU A 289 10.55 -5.52 25.19
CA LEU A 289 9.74 -5.70 23.99
C LEU A 289 9.60 -7.19 23.63
N THR A 290 8.38 -7.62 23.39
CA THR A 290 8.07 -8.99 23.02
C THR A 290 8.08 -9.21 21.51
N ILE A 291 8.24 -10.46 21.08
CA ILE A 291 8.04 -10.88 19.69
C ILE A 291 6.52 -10.86 19.41
N THR A 292 6.08 -9.98 18.53
CA THR A 292 4.68 -9.92 18.10
C THR A 292 4.43 -10.72 16.81
N ASP A 293 5.48 -11.00 16.04
CA ASP A 293 5.42 -11.87 14.86
C ASP A 293 6.77 -12.61 14.70
N TYR A 294 6.73 -13.95 14.53
CA TYR A 294 7.91 -14.79 14.45
C TYR A 294 8.50 -14.82 13.05
N LYS A 295 9.82 -15.08 12.99
CA LYS A 295 10.56 -15.28 11.74
C LYS A 295 9.92 -16.35 10.88
N ARG A 296 9.86 -16.08 9.59
CA ARG A 296 9.32 -17.01 8.61
C ARG A 296 9.76 -16.68 7.18
N HIS A 297 9.61 -17.70 6.36
CA HIS A 297 9.81 -17.62 4.92
C HIS A 297 8.51 -18.03 4.22
N ARG A 298 8.23 -17.44 3.09
CA ARG A 298 7.07 -17.80 2.29
C ARG A 298 7.42 -17.79 0.81
N LEU A 299 7.05 -18.85 0.12
CA LEU A 299 7.02 -18.92 -1.33
C LEU A 299 5.55 -18.88 -1.75
N THR A 300 5.19 -17.98 -2.64
CA THR A 300 3.82 -17.83 -3.15
C THR A 300 3.84 -17.94 -4.66
N GLY A 301 3.17 -18.94 -5.20
CA GLY A 301 2.91 -19.07 -6.64
C GLY A 301 1.45 -18.73 -6.95
N GLY A 302 1.17 -18.33 -8.16
CA GLY A 302 -0.21 -18.10 -8.56
C GLY A 302 -0.39 -17.46 -9.92
N MET A 303 -1.62 -16.98 -10.14
CA MET A 303 -1.97 -16.24 -11.36
C MET A 303 -3.04 -15.20 -11.10
N THR A 304 -3.03 -14.13 -11.88
CA THR A 304 -4.11 -13.16 -11.98
C THR A 304 -4.80 -13.31 -13.32
N ILE A 305 -6.12 -13.42 -13.32
CA ILE A 305 -6.97 -13.45 -14.51
C ILE A 305 -7.71 -12.12 -14.57
N SER A 306 -7.35 -11.28 -15.54
CA SER A 306 -8.02 -9.99 -15.77
C SER A 306 -9.14 -10.12 -16.76
N LEU A 307 -10.34 -9.66 -16.42
CA LEU A 307 -11.53 -9.78 -17.24
C LEU A 307 -11.66 -8.61 -18.22
N ALA A 308 -12.33 -8.84 -19.34
CA ALA A 308 -12.64 -7.83 -20.35
C ALA A 308 -13.92 -7.07 -19.97
N THR A 309 -13.85 -6.27 -18.92
CA THR A 309 -14.95 -5.44 -18.42
C THR A 309 -14.59 -3.95 -18.53
N PRO A 310 -15.58 -3.03 -18.51
CA PRO A 310 -15.31 -1.58 -18.45
C PRO A 310 -14.49 -1.19 -17.22
N PHE A 311 -14.51 -2.01 -16.16
CA PHE A 311 -13.82 -1.79 -14.90
C PHE A 311 -12.61 -2.71 -14.75
N VAL A 312 -11.69 -2.38 -13.85
CA VAL A 312 -10.63 -3.30 -13.45
C VAL A 312 -11.27 -4.45 -12.66
N SER A 313 -11.25 -5.64 -13.25
CA SER A 313 -11.84 -6.85 -12.67
C SER A 313 -10.85 -8.00 -12.76
N ASP A 314 -10.29 -8.38 -11.61
CA ASP A 314 -9.25 -9.39 -11.51
C ASP A 314 -9.67 -10.54 -10.58
N ILE A 315 -9.40 -11.78 -11.00
CA ILE A 315 -9.44 -12.97 -10.15
C ILE A 315 -7.99 -13.35 -9.85
N ARG A 316 -7.61 -13.36 -8.57
CA ARG A 316 -6.26 -13.72 -8.12
C ARG A 316 -6.29 -15.05 -7.40
N ILE A 317 -5.50 -16.00 -7.89
CA ILE A 317 -5.36 -17.34 -7.32
C ILE A 317 -3.91 -17.45 -6.84
N ASN A 318 -3.71 -17.69 -5.53
CA ASN A 318 -2.38 -17.81 -4.94
C ASN A 318 -2.30 -19.04 -4.03
N TYR A 319 -1.16 -19.70 -4.09
CA TYR A 319 -0.78 -20.83 -3.25
C TYR A 319 0.57 -20.59 -2.58
#